data_076fd1f0f77a30c88b342aae17ff5518
#
_entry.id   076fd1f0f77a30c88b342aae17ff5518
#
_cell.length_a   1.000
_cell.length_b   1.000
_cell.length_c   1.000
_cell.angle_alpha   90.00
_cell.angle_beta   90.00
_cell.angle_gamma   90.00
#
_symmetry.space_group_name_H-M   'P 1'
#
loop_
_entity.id
_entity.type
_entity.pdbx_description
1 polymer ?
#
loop_
_entity_poly.entity_id
_entity_poly.type
_entity_poly.pdbx_seq_one_letter_code
_entity_poly.pdbx_strand_id
1 'polypeptide(L)'
;IDLENIYRTYNDVVDYFGTPLAAEFCTTIDDTNLSFEELVTNLCDAVFCTAYRQNNKLKLYFERPTDNSVMLFNFRNIIPDSYKHDLTFGVMDDYDGLIYEYTDPADDSRINIYLPDKGAKNPKEVKSVGVRNKWQAHFNAYRLWNKLRFQRKSITFDAAPESELLVLRDRIAVADYRNGIHQSGEVVQQEGLILTLSHDVDFIAGKSYVIYLQMGDGTVDLIPVTPGSAKNKVVLGR
;
A
#
# COMPACT_ATOMS: atom_id res chain seq x y z
N ILE A 1 -17.46 5.25 16.16
CA ILE A 1 -16.29 6.04 15.74
C ILE A 1 -15.19 5.83 16.78
N ASP A 2 -13.95 5.61 16.31
CA ASP A 2 -12.75 5.49 17.15
C ASP A 2 -12.00 6.83 17.13
N LEU A 3 -12.28 7.69 18.10
CA LEU A 3 -11.72 9.05 18.14
C LEU A 3 -10.19 9.04 18.31
N GLU A 4 -9.65 8.11 19.11
CA GLU A 4 -8.19 8.00 19.30
C GLU A 4 -7.48 7.64 17.98
N ASN A 5 -8.02 6.69 17.23
CA ASN A 5 -7.49 6.35 15.91
C ASN A 5 -7.54 7.55 14.97
N ILE A 6 -8.65 8.31 14.95
CA ILE A 6 -8.79 9.48 14.06
C ILE A 6 -7.76 10.56 14.41
N TYR A 7 -7.58 10.88 15.69
CA TYR A 7 -6.59 11.86 16.12
C TYR A 7 -5.16 11.43 15.77
N ARG A 8 -4.84 10.16 15.99
CA ARG A 8 -3.53 9.62 15.61
C ARG A 8 -3.31 9.70 14.10
N THR A 9 -4.31 9.30 13.31
CA THR A 9 -4.26 9.36 11.85
C THR A 9 -4.10 10.80 11.35
N TYR A 10 -4.80 11.77 11.95
CA TYR A 10 -4.63 13.19 11.64
C TYR A 10 -3.19 13.64 11.89
N ASN A 11 -2.63 13.34 13.06
CA ASN A 11 -1.24 13.68 13.38
C ASN A 11 -0.26 13.00 12.41
N ASP A 12 -0.46 11.73 12.08
CA ASP A 12 0.37 11.00 11.11
C ASP A 12 0.37 11.67 9.73
N VAL A 13 -0.78 12.18 9.26
CA VAL A 13 -0.88 12.94 8.00
C VAL A 13 -0.12 14.25 8.08
N VAL A 14 -0.35 15.02 9.16
CA VAL A 14 0.30 16.33 9.37
C VAL A 14 1.82 16.18 9.48
N ASP A 15 2.29 15.21 10.24
CA ASP A 15 3.72 14.95 10.44
C ASP A 15 4.40 14.48 9.15
N TYR A 16 3.75 13.62 8.39
CA TYR A 16 4.29 13.11 7.12
C TYR A 16 4.48 14.21 6.08
N PHE A 17 3.50 15.11 5.94
CA PHE A 17 3.55 16.20 4.97
C PHE A 17 4.17 17.50 5.53
N GLY A 18 4.40 17.57 6.84
CA GLY A 18 4.92 18.76 7.52
C GLY A 18 3.98 19.97 7.51
N THR A 19 2.69 19.76 7.25
CA THR A 19 1.71 20.84 7.18
C THR A 19 0.28 20.33 7.51
N PRO A 20 -0.50 21.10 8.31
CA PRO A 20 -1.90 20.78 8.58
C PRO A 20 -2.79 20.90 7.34
N LEU A 21 -2.35 21.63 6.29
CA LEU A 21 -3.09 21.77 5.03
C LEU A 21 -3.36 20.43 4.34
N ALA A 22 -2.55 19.40 4.61
CA ALA A 22 -2.75 18.05 4.07
C ALA A 22 -3.99 17.35 4.65
N ALA A 23 -4.41 17.74 5.85
CA ALA A 23 -5.54 17.15 6.57
C ALA A 23 -6.80 18.05 6.55
N GLU A 24 -6.86 19.03 5.64
CA GLU A 24 -8.02 19.91 5.49
C GLU A 24 -9.11 19.24 4.66
N PHE A 25 -10.34 19.42 5.12
CA PHE A 25 -11.55 19.04 4.39
C PHE A 25 -12.60 20.14 4.55
N CYS A 26 -12.94 20.82 3.45
CA CYS A 26 -13.82 21.98 3.46
C CYS A 26 -15.02 21.75 2.53
N THR A 27 -16.15 21.39 3.10
CA THR A 27 -17.40 21.21 2.35
C THR A 27 -18.61 21.68 3.16
N THR A 28 -19.66 22.06 2.45
CA THR A 28 -20.98 22.31 3.05
C THR A 28 -21.82 21.06 2.88
N ILE A 29 -22.41 20.58 3.95
CA ILE A 29 -23.32 19.43 3.93
C ILE A 29 -24.74 19.98 3.85
N ASP A 30 -25.21 20.21 2.63
CA ASP A 30 -26.54 20.71 2.32
C ASP A 30 -27.41 19.70 1.56
N ASP A 31 -26.81 18.61 1.09
CA ASP A 31 -27.50 17.53 0.40
C ASP A 31 -28.05 16.50 1.41
N THR A 32 -29.37 16.44 1.49
CA THR A 32 -30.08 15.47 2.36
C THR A 32 -30.00 14.03 1.84
N ASN A 33 -29.54 13.81 0.61
CA ASN A 33 -29.37 12.49 0.02
C ASN A 33 -27.95 11.91 0.23
N LEU A 34 -27.01 12.73 0.72
CA LEU A 34 -25.65 12.28 0.97
C LEU A 34 -25.61 11.29 2.15
N SER A 35 -25.21 10.07 1.89
CA SER A 35 -25.07 9.08 2.95
C SER A 35 -23.85 9.36 3.84
N PHE A 36 -23.87 8.85 5.08
CA PHE A 36 -22.72 8.98 6.00
C PHE A 36 -21.47 8.29 5.42
N GLU A 37 -21.63 7.14 4.81
CA GLU A 37 -20.55 6.39 4.17
C GLU A 37 -19.90 7.17 3.02
N GLU A 38 -20.71 7.84 2.22
CA GLU A 38 -20.24 8.66 1.10
C GLU A 38 -19.49 9.90 1.61
N LEU A 39 -20.01 10.56 2.64
CA LEU A 39 -19.32 11.69 3.27
C LEU A 39 -17.96 11.27 3.83
N VAL A 40 -17.89 10.13 4.53
CA VAL A 40 -16.62 9.60 5.06
C VAL A 40 -15.66 9.24 3.93
N THR A 41 -16.15 8.68 2.83
CA THR A 41 -15.33 8.37 1.67
C THR A 41 -14.75 9.64 1.05
N ASN A 42 -15.56 10.65 0.82
CA ASN A 42 -15.12 11.95 0.28
C ASN A 42 -14.07 12.62 1.18
N LEU A 43 -14.29 12.58 2.51
CA LEU A 43 -13.30 13.06 3.48
C LEU A 43 -11.99 12.28 3.38
N CYS A 44 -12.05 10.96 3.37
CA CYS A 44 -10.87 10.11 3.29
C CYS A 44 -10.08 10.32 2.00
N ASP A 45 -10.77 10.46 0.86
CA ASP A 45 -10.14 10.71 -0.43
C ASP A 45 -9.42 12.08 -0.45
N ALA A 46 -9.97 13.08 0.21
CA ALA A 46 -9.34 14.40 0.33
C ALA A 46 -8.06 14.36 1.17
N VAL A 47 -8.04 13.60 2.28
CA VAL A 47 -6.95 13.61 3.27
C VAL A 47 -6.03 12.39 3.19
N PHE A 48 -5.92 11.74 2.05
CA PHE A 48 -5.02 10.60 1.79
C PHE A 48 -5.29 9.36 2.66
N CYS A 49 -6.51 9.21 3.15
CA CYS A 49 -6.90 8.13 4.04
C CYS A 49 -7.84 7.12 3.37
N THR A 50 -8.06 6.02 4.05
CA THR A 50 -9.12 5.05 3.75
C THR A 50 -9.87 4.73 5.04
N ALA A 51 -11.19 4.73 4.98
CA ALA A 51 -12.03 4.34 6.11
C ALA A 51 -12.22 2.82 6.14
N TYR A 52 -12.24 2.24 7.33
CA TYR A 52 -12.57 0.83 7.53
C TYR A 52 -13.28 0.61 8.87
N ARG A 53 -13.96 -0.53 8.99
CA ARG A 53 -14.62 -0.92 10.23
C ARG A 53 -13.87 -2.06 10.91
N GLN A 54 -13.56 -1.91 12.17
CA GLN A 54 -12.97 -2.95 12.99
C GLN A 54 -13.61 -2.90 14.39
N ASN A 55 -14.01 -4.05 14.93
CA ASN A 55 -14.67 -4.18 16.22
C ASN A 55 -15.86 -3.21 16.38
N ASN A 56 -16.69 -3.12 15.34
CA ASN A 56 -17.84 -2.22 15.25
C ASN A 56 -17.54 -0.73 15.41
N LYS A 57 -16.27 -0.33 15.24
CA LYS A 57 -15.83 1.08 15.23
C LYS A 57 -15.36 1.47 13.86
N LEU A 58 -15.67 2.70 13.44
CA LEU A 58 -15.10 3.32 12.25
C LEU A 58 -13.70 3.82 12.59
N LYS A 59 -12.74 3.42 11.80
CA LYS A 59 -11.33 3.80 11.87
C LYS A 59 -10.86 4.36 10.54
N LEU A 60 -9.81 5.18 10.57
CA LEU A 60 -9.12 5.69 9.41
C LEU A 60 -7.72 5.08 9.32
N TYR A 61 -7.28 4.84 8.10
CA TYR A 61 -5.91 4.43 7.78
C TYR A 61 -5.29 5.44 6.82
N PHE A 62 -4.14 5.98 7.17
CA PHE A 62 -3.38 6.86 6.28
C PHE A 62 -2.55 6.04 5.31
N GLU A 63 -2.80 6.21 4.00
CA GLU A 63 -2.05 5.53 2.95
C GLU A 63 -0.71 6.22 2.72
N ARG A 64 0.33 5.65 3.28
CA ARG A 64 1.73 6.09 3.10
C ARG A 64 2.64 4.92 2.76
N PRO A 65 3.82 5.15 2.15
CA PRO A 65 4.84 4.12 2.03
C PRO A 65 5.23 3.61 3.43
N THR A 66 5.34 2.29 3.57
CA THR A 66 5.82 1.62 4.78
C THR A 66 6.94 0.68 4.40
N ASP A 67 8.02 0.67 5.16
CA ASP A 67 9.20 -0.16 4.87
C ASP A 67 9.03 -1.58 5.37
N ASN A 68 8.29 -1.78 6.46
CA ASN A 68 8.11 -3.06 7.11
C ASN A 68 6.81 -3.74 6.69
N SER A 69 6.86 -5.05 6.48
CA SER A 69 5.69 -5.91 6.33
C SER A 69 5.35 -6.52 7.70
N VAL A 70 4.06 -6.67 7.98
CA VAL A 70 3.60 -7.24 9.26
C VAL A 70 3.50 -8.76 9.22
N MET A 71 3.47 -9.35 8.02
CA MET A 71 3.40 -10.80 7.84
C MET A 71 3.99 -11.23 6.51
N LEU A 72 4.58 -12.42 6.50
CA LEU A 72 5.12 -13.08 5.30
C LEU A 72 4.24 -14.27 4.93
N PHE A 73 3.72 -14.27 3.69
CA PHE A 73 2.99 -15.39 3.13
C PHE A 73 3.84 -16.15 2.13
N ASN A 74 3.82 -17.47 2.26
CA ASN A 74 4.48 -18.41 1.36
C ASN A 74 3.61 -19.67 1.16
N PHE A 75 4.12 -20.68 0.47
CA PHE A 75 3.39 -21.93 0.19
C PHE A 75 2.92 -22.70 1.44
N ARG A 76 3.38 -22.35 2.64
CA ARG A 76 2.98 -23.05 3.89
C ARG A 76 1.75 -22.47 4.53
N ASN A 77 1.59 -21.15 4.45
CA ASN A 77 0.46 -20.44 5.04
C ASN A 77 -0.54 -19.89 4.01
N ILE A 78 -0.30 -20.16 2.72
CA ILE A 78 -1.27 -20.00 1.66
C ILE A 78 -1.96 -21.35 1.43
N ILE A 79 -3.27 -21.36 1.40
CA ILE A 79 -4.04 -22.59 1.13
C ILE A 79 -3.79 -23.04 -0.32
N PRO A 80 -3.40 -24.30 -0.55
CA PRO A 80 -3.15 -24.80 -1.90
C PRO A 80 -4.32 -24.54 -2.84
N ASP A 81 -4.00 -24.22 -4.10
CA ASP A 81 -4.95 -23.95 -5.20
C ASP A 81 -5.84 -22.71 -5.05
N SER A 82 -5.71 -21.94 -3.95
CA SER A 82 -6.43 -20.67 -3.76
C SER A 82 -5.75 -19.46 -4.42
N TYR A 83 -4.47 -19.54 -4.71
CA TYR A 83 -3.65 -18.44 -5.21
C TYR A 83 -4.03 -18.02 -6.64
N LYS A 84 -4.43 -16.78 -6.78
CA LYS A 84 -4.74 -16.14 -8.07
C LYS A 84 -3.88 -14.90 -8.22
N HIS A 85 -3.36 -14.72 -9.41
CA HIS A 85 -2.54 -13.57 -9.76
C HIS A 85 -3.12 -12.94 -11.02
N ASP A 86 -3.64 -11.73 -10.88
CA ASP A 86 -4.16 -10.93 -11.97
C ASP A 86 -3.17 -9.83 -12.31
N LEU A 87 -2.80 -9.75 -13.57
CA LEU A 87 -1.90 -8.74 -14.10
C LEU A 87 -2.63 -7.93 -15.18
N THR A 88 -2.79 -6.64 -14.92
CA THR A 88 -3.32 -5.70 -15.91
C THR A 88 -2.18 -5.15 -16.76
N PHE A 89 -2.23 -5.40 -18.07
CA PHE A 89 -1.29 -4.83 -19.04
C PHE A 89 -1.75 -3.42 -19.43
N GLY A 90 -0.81 -2.48 -19.55
CA GLY A 90 -1.14 -1.08 -19.83
C GLY A 90 -1.46 -0.26 -18.59
N VAL A 91 -2.24 0.78 -18.75
CA VAL A 91 -2.83 1.56 -17.65
C VAL A 91 -4.19 0.96 -17.30
N MET A 92 -4.58 0.95 -16.02
CA MET A 92 -5.89 0.46 -15.62
C MET A 92 -7.00 1.19 -16.42
N ASP A 93 -7.97 0.41 -16.91
CA ASP A 93 -9.14 0.89 -17.68
C ASP A 93 -8.78 1.68 -18.96
N ASP A 94 -7.59 1.46 -19.55
CA ASP A 94 -7.10 2.13 -20.75
C ASP A 94 -7.04 3.68 -20.67
N TYR A 95 -6.99 4.23 -19.45
CA TYR A 95 -6.81 5.67 -19.28
C TYR A 95 -5.39 6.10 -19.65
N ASP A 96 -5.25 7.11 -20.48
CA ASP A 96 -3.98 7.70 -20.88
C ASP A 96 -3.63 8.97 -20.08
N GLY A 97 -4.52 9.42 -19.22
CA GLY A 97 -4.33 10.59 -18.38
C GLY A 97 -5.29 10.66 -17.19
N LEU A 98 -5.16 11.72 -16.42
CA LEU A 98 -6.03 12.08 -15.31
C LEU A 98 -6.37 13.56 -15.39
N ILE A 99 -7.64 13.88 -15.24
CA ILE A 99 -8.13 15.24 -14.97
C ILE A 99 -8.66 15.27 -13.54
N TYR A 100 -8.03 16.06 -12.68
CA TYR A 100 -8.43 16.21 -11.29
C TYR A 100 -8.97 17.63 -11.07
N GLU A 101 -10.26 17.74 -10.75
CA GLU A 101 -10.96 18.99 -10.51
C GLU A 101 -10.98 19.28 -9.00
N TYR A 102 -10.62 20.52 -8.63
CA TYR A 102 -10.77 21.02 -7.26
C TYR A 102 -11.34 22.44 -7.27
N THR A 103 -11.80 22.95 -6.12
CA THR A 103 -12.39 24.28 -5.98
C THR A 103 -11.38 25.27 -5.41
N ASP A 104 -11.15 26.39 -6.12
CA ASP A 104 -10.28 27.47 -5.62
C ASP A 104 -10.95 28.19 -4.44
N PRO A 105 -10.25 28.40 -3.31
CA PRO A 105 -10.83 29.11 -2.17
C PRO A 105 -11.03 30.62 -2.40
N ALA A 106 -10.41 31.21 -3.43
CA ALA A 106 -10.45 32.65 -3.65
C ALA A 106 -11.78 33.11 -4.30
N ASP A 107 -12.28 32.33 -5.26
CA ASP A 107 -13.44 32.70 -6.07
C ASP A 107 -14.44 31.58 -6.30
N ASP A 108 -14.26 30.45 -5.61
CA ASP A 108 -15.06 29.21 -5.76
C ASP A 108 -15.07 28.65 -7.19
N SER A 109 -14.12 29.06 -8.04
CA SER A 109 -13.96 28.51 -9.38
C SER A 109 -13.45 27.07 -9.35
N ARG A 110 -13.83 26.30 -10.39
CA ARG A 110 -13.34 24.94 -10.56
C ARG A 110 -12.09 24.95 -11.40
N ILE A 111 -11.02 24.41 -10.84
CA ILE A 111 -9.69 24.31 -11.47
C ILE A 111 -9.38 22.86 -11.77
N ASN A 112 -8.90 22.61 -12.99
CA ASN A 112 -8.49 21.29 -13.45
C ASN A 112 -6.97 21.14 -13.46
N ILE A 113 -6.48 20.03 -12.90
CA ILE A 113 -5.11 19.55 -12.99
C ILE A 113 -5.06 18.43 -14.01
N TYR A 114 -4.21 18.56 -15.03
CA TYR A 114 -4.05 17.59 -16.10
C TYR A 114 -2.77 16.80 -15.95
N LEU A 115 -2.84 15.47 -15.98
CA LEU A 115 -1.70 14.57 -15.89
C LEU A 115 -1.76 13.49 -16.98
N PRO A 116 -0.65 13.22 -17.71
CA PRO A 116 0.64 13.94 -17.67
C PRO A 116 0.56 15.34 -18.25
N ASP A 117 -0.38 15.60 -19.16
CA ASP A 117 -0.60 16.88 -19.83
C ASP A 117 -2.04 16.99 -20.37
N LYS A 118 -2.35 18.07 -21.05
CA LYS A 118 -3.69 18.31 -21.66
C LYS A 118 -3.96 17.51 -22.94
N GLY A 119 -2.97 16.75 -23.42
CA GLY A 119 -3.05 16.00 -24.69
C GLY A 119 -3.64 14.60 -24.54
N ALA A 120 -4.00 14.17 -23.34
CA ALA A 120 -4.60 12.87 -23.10
C ALA A 120 -5.93 12.73 -23.87
N LYS A 121 -6.11 11.58 -24.54
CA LYS A 121 -7.30 11.31 -25.39
C LYS A 121 -8.43 10.67 -24.59
N ASN A 122 -8.07 9.89 -23.58
CA ASN A 122 -9.00 9.19 -22.70
C ASN A 122 -8.60 9.38 -21.21
N PRO A 123 -8.65 10.62 -20.68
CA PRO A 123 -8.27 10.85 -19.29
C PRO A 123 -9.37 10.36 -18.33
N LYS A 124 -8.97 9.84 -17.18
CA LYS A 124 -9.90 9.60 -16.05
C LYS A 124 -10.25 10.94 -15.43
N GLU A 125 -11.52 11.28 -15.39
CA GLU A 125 -12.00 12.48 -14.70
C GLU A 125 -12.32 12.19 -13.24
N VAL A 126 -11.78 12.99 -12.33
CA VAL A 126 -12.04 12.92 -10.89
C VAL A 126 -12.40 14.30 -10.38
N LYS A 127 -13.60 14.42 -9.82
CA LYS A 127 -14.07 15.63 -9.16
C LYS A 127 -13.88 15.48 -7.67
N SER A 128 -13.03 16.31 -7.07
CA SER A 128 -12.81 16.25 -5.63
C SER A 128 -13.94 16.97 -4.88
N VAL A 129 -14.30 16.41 -3.74
CA VAL A 129 -15.20 17.06 -2.79
C VAL A 129 -14.36 17.51 -1.59
N GLY A 130 -14.52 18.76 -1.19
CA GLY A 130 -13.89 19.29 0.02
C GLY A 130 -12.41 19.63 -0.09
N VAL A 131 -11.78 19.45 -1.26
CA VAL A 131 -10.39 19.87 -1.52
C VAL A 131 -10.42 21.29 -2.07
N ARG A 132 -9.89 22.25 -1.31
CA ARG A 132 -9.79 23.67 -1.69
C ARG A 132 -8.36 24.18 -1.78
N ASN A 133 -7.41 23.40 -1.34
CA ASN A 133 -5.99 23.75 -1.32
C ASN A 133 -5.30 23.21 -2.59
N LYS A 134 -4.66 24.10 -3.36
CA LYS A 134 -3.92 23.75 -4.58
C LYS A 134 -2.84 22.70 -4.34
N TRP A 135 -2.10 22.82 -3.23
CA TRP A 135 -1.05 21.86 -2.87
C TRP A 135 -1.64 20.46 -2.65
N GLN A 136 -2.69 20.36 -1.83
CA GLN A 136 -3.39 19.10 -1.56
C GLN A 136 -3.98 18.48 -2.83
N ALA A 137 -4.58 19.32 -3.70
CA ALA A 137 -5.12 18.90 -4.98
C ALA A 137 -4.05 18.30 -5.90
N HIS A 138 -2.87 18.92 -5.99
CA HIS A 138 -1.77 18.38 -6.77
C HIS A 138 -1.27 17.04 -6.23
N PHE A 139 -1.07 16.91 -4.92
CA PHE A 139 -0.66 15.64 -4.32
C PHE A 139 -1.68 14.53 -4.54
N ASN A 140 -2.97 14.81 -4.38
CA ASN A 140 -4.03 13.83 -4.68
C ASN A 140 -4.04 13.43 -6.16
N ALA A 141 -3.91 14.39 -7.07
CA ALA A 141 -3.83 14.11 -8.50
C ALA A 141 -2.64 13.21 -8.85
N TYR A 142 -1.43 13.53 -8.36
CA TYR A 142 -0.24 12.69 -8.59
C TYR A 142 -0.37 11.31 -7.97
N ARG A 143 -0.94 11.21 -6.76
CA ARG A 143 -1.17 9.92 -6.11
C ARG A 143 -2.11 9.04 -6.93
N LEU A 144 -3.23 9.57 -7.38
CA LEU A 144 -4.19 8.83 -8.21
C LEU A 144 -3.58 8.43 -9.56
N TRP A 145 -2.85 9.34 -10.20
CA TRP A 145 -2.16 9.05 -11.45
C TRP A 145 -1.12 7.94 -11.30
N ASN A 146 -0.34 7.98 -10.21
CA ASN A 146 0.63 6.92 -9.92
C ASN A 146 -0.05 5.57 -9.63
N LYS A 147 -1.19 5.57 -8.93
CA LYS A 147 -1.99 4.35 -8.73
C LYS A 147 -2.41 3.76 -10.09
N LEU A 148 -2.95 4.57 -11.00
CA LEU A 148 -3.35 4.12 -12.34
C LEU A 148 -2.16 3.52 -13.13
N ARG A 149 -0.98 4.11 -13.01
CA ARG A 149 0.21 3.66 -13.76
C ARG A 149 0.89 2.42 -13.19
N PHE A 150 0.96 2.30 -11.88
CA PHE A 150 1.85 1.34 -11.20
C PHE A 150 1.13 0.23 -10.45
N GLN A 151 -0.12 0.40 -10.04
CA GLN A 151 -0.90 -0.67 -9.41
C GLN A 151 -1.48 -1.61 -10.47
N ARG A 152 -0.65 -2.51 -11.00
CA ARG A 152 -1.00 -3.41 -12.10
C ARG A 152 -1.14 -4.87 -11.69
N LYS A 153 -0.78 -5.19 -10.46
CA LYS A 153 -0.82 -6.55 -9.94
C LYS A 153 -1.83 -6.65 -8.81
N SER A 154 -2.69 -7.64 -8.91
CA SER A 154 -3.56 -8.07 -7.82
C SER A 154 -3.28 -9.52 -7.51
N ILE A 155 -3.16 -9.84 -6.24
CA ILE A 155 -2.95 -11.19 -5.74
C ILE A 155 -4.07 -11.49 -4.76
N THR A 156 -4.76 -12.61 -4.98
CA THR A 156 -5.81 -13.09 -4.11
C THR A 156 -5.51 -14.52 -3.73
N PHE A 157 -5.62 -14.84 -2.45
CA PHE A 157 -5.41 -16.20 -1.93
C PHE A 157 -6.14 -16.36 -0.60
N ASP A 158 -6.44 -17.60 -0.25
CA ASP A 158 -6.91 -17.98 1.07
C ASP A 158 -5.71 -18.32 1.95
N ALA A 159 -5.73 -17.86 3.18
CA ALA A 159 -4.60 -18.01 4.09
C ALA A 159 -4.97 -18.81 5.34
N ALA A 160 -3.94 -19.34 6.01
CA ALA A 160 -4.07 -20.02 7.28
C ALA A 160 -4.57 -19.06 8.39
N PRO A 161 -5.06 -19.58 9.53
CA PRO A 161 -5.70 -18.78 10.59
C PRO A 161 -4.87 -17.62 11.15
N GLU A 162 -3.54 -17.67 11.06
CA GLU A 162 -2.68 -16.54 11.44
C GLU A 162 -2.99 -15.24 10.69
N SER A 163 -3.62 -15.33 9.51
CA SER A 163 -4.08 -14.16 8.75
C SER A 163 -5.17 -13.35 9.47
N GLU A 164 -5.84 -13.92 10.47
CA GLU A 164 -6.84 -13.21 11.30
C GLU A 164 -6.22 -12.08 12.13
N LEU A 165 -4.91 -12.09 12.33
CA LEU A 165 -4.17 -11.03 13.00
C LEU A 165 -4.00 -9.78 12.15
N LEU A 166 -4.23 -9.88 10.84
CA LEU A 166 -4.09 -8.76 9.90
C LEU A 166 -5.27 -7.81 9.97
N VAL A 167 -4.95 -6.56 9.77
CA VAL A 167 -5.93 -5.49 9.63
C VAL A 167 -5.96 -5.01 8.19
N LEU A 168 -7.11 -4.47 7.76
CA LEU A 168 -7.23 -3.88 6.42
C LEU A 168 -6.13 -2.84 6.18
N ARG A 169 -5.45 -2.95 5.04
CA ARG A 169 -4.34 -2.11 4.60
C ARG A 169 -2.98 -2.42 5.24
N ASP A 170 -2.86 -3.47 6.02
CA ASP A 170 -1.56 -3.93 6.45
C ASP A 170 -0.69 -4.31 5.23
N ARG A 171 0.57 -3.94 5.28
CA ARG A 171 1.53 -4.36 4.28
C ARG A 171 1.98 -5.79 4.57
N ILE A 172 1.75 -6.68 3.62
CA ILE A 172 2.21 -8.07 3.69
C ILE A 172 3.29 -8.32 2.64
N ALA A 173 4.17 -9.27 2.91
CA ALA A 173 5.09 -9.82 1.93
C ALA A 173 4.55 -11.15 1.43
N VAL A 174 4.55 -11.36 0.11
CA VAL A 174 4.08 -12.62 -0.51
C VAL A 174 5.21 -13.22 -1.33
N ALA A 175 5.67 -14.40 -0.95
CA ALA A 175 6.65 -15.18 -1.70
C ALA A 175 5.93 -15.99 -2.78
N ASP A 176 5.92 -15.47 -4.01
CA ASP A 176 5.32 -16.16 -5.16
C ASP A 176 6.29 -17.19 -5.73
N TYR A 177 6.10 -18.46 -5.34
CA TYR A 177 6.91 -19.58 -5.80
C TYR A 177 6.79 -19.86 -7.32
N ARG A 178 5.75 -19.35 -7.98
CA ARG A 178 5.54 -19.51 -9.44
C ARG A 178 6.45 -18.61 -10.25
N ASN A 179 6.99 -17.58 -9.63
CA ASN A 179 7.82 -16.59 -10.31
C ASN A 179 9.28 -17.03 -10.52
N GLY A 180 9.69 -18.22 -10.05
CA GLY A 180 11.03 -18.80 -10.25
C GLY A 180 12.22 -17.97 -9.74
N ILE A 181 11.96 -16.73 -9.34
CA ILE A 181 12.95 -15.76 -8.84
C ILE A 181 12.99 -15.78 -7.30
N HIS A 182 11.88 -16.13 -6.69
CA HIS A 182 11.74 -16.18 -5.24
C HIS A 182 11.95 -17.59 -4.74
N GLN A 183 12.86 -17.75 -3.79
CA GLN A 183 13.12 -18.99 -3.09
C GLN A 183 12.61 -18.83 -1.67
N SER A 184 11.97 -19.83 -1.11
CA SER A 184 11.40 -19.78 0.24
C SER A 184 11.75 -21.05 1.00
N GLY A 185 11.87 -20.93 2.31
CA GLY A 185 12.22 -22.03 3.18
C GLY A 185 12.04 -21.64 4.64
N GLU A 186 12.47 -22.52 5.52
CA GLU A 186 12.50 -22.27 6.96
C GLU A 186 13.92 -22.12 7.45
N VAL A 187 14.09 -21.33 8.49
CA VAL A 187 15.33 -21.29 9.25
C VAL A 187 15.34 -22.49 10.20
N VAL A 188 16.23 -23.43 9.93
CA VAL A 188 16.41 -24.63 10.76
C VAL A 188 17.34 -24.36 11.94
N GLN A 189 18.36 -23.53 11.72
CA GLN A 189 19.35 -23.19 12.73
C GLN A 189 19.93 -21.81 12.46
N GLN A 190 20.26 -21.10 13.53
CA GLN A 190 20.97 -19.81 13.47
C GLN A 190 22.25 -19.88 14.31
N GLU A 191 23.37 -19.53 13.71
CA GLU A 191 24.68 -19.41 14.37
C GLU A 191 25.25 -18.01 14.10
N GLY A 192 24.97 -17.08 15.00
CA GLY A 192 25.36 -15.68 14.80
C GLY A 192 24.66 -15.08 13.57
N LEU A 193 25.43 -14.71 12.55
CA LEU A 193 24.92 -14.18 11.28
C LEU A 193 24.69 -15.28 10.22
N ILE A 194 24.95 -16.54 10.52
CA ILE A 194 24.75 -17.64 9.59
C ILE A 194 23.40 -18.30 9.86
N LEU A 195 22.56 -18.37 8.83
CA LEU A 195 21.32 -19.13 8.86
C LEU A 195 21.49 -20.41 8.06
N THR A 196 21.05 -21.53 8.63
CA THR A 196 20.87 -22.80 7.94
C THR A 196 19.42 -22.94 7.56
N LEU A 197 19.15 -23.12 6.28
CA LEU A 197 17.80 -23.18 5.72
C LEU A 197 17.38 -24.64 5.49
N SER A 198 16.08 -24.87 5.41
CA SER A 198 15.47 -26.18 5.15
C SER A 198 15.70 -26.70 3.72
N HIS A 199 16.08 -25.82 2.79
CA HIS A 199 16.29 -26.11 1.38
C HIS A 199 17.58 -25.46 0.87
N ASP A 200 18.13 -26.02 -0.20
CA ASP A 200 19.23 -25.39 -0.92
C ASP A 200 18.76 -24.09 -1.59
N VAL A 201 19.64 -23.09 -1.60
CA VAL A 201 19.41 -21.78 -2.20
C VAL A 201 20.39 -21.57 -3.34
N ASP A 202 19.86 -21.18 -4.51
CA ASP A 202 20.67 -20.89 -5.67
C ASP A 202 20.99 -19.40 -5.77
N PHE A 203 22.27 -19.08 -5.75
CA PHE A 203 22.80 -17.74 -5.94
C PHE A 203 23.40 -17.58 -7.32
N ILE A 204 22.92 -16.59 -8.08
CA ILE A 204 23.49 -16.25 -9.38
C ILE A 204 24.63 -15.25 -9.18
N ALA A 205 25.79 -15.56 -9.71
CA ALA A 205 26.96 -14.68 -9.60
C ALA A 205 26.68 -13.26 -10.13
N GLY A 206 27.12 -12.26 -9.36
CA GLY A 206 26.97 -10.84 -9.71
C GLY A 206 25.61 -10.23 -9.39
N LYS A 207 24.69 -10.97 -8.74
CA LYS A 207 23.43 -10.43 -8.24
C LYS A 207 23.46 -10.24 -6.74
N SER A 208 22.76 -9.20 -6.26
CA SER A 208 22.52 -8.96 -4.85
C SER A 208 21.23 -9.65 -4.42
N TYR A 209 21.25 -10.21 -3.22
CA TYR A 209 20.11 -10.93 -2.65
C TYR A 209 19.72 -10.34 -1.31
N VAL A 210 18.44 -10.40 -1.02
CA VAL A 210 17.87 -10.03 0.27
C VAL A 210 16.96 -11.15 0.75
N ILE A 211 16.89 -11.34 2.05
CA ILE A 211 15.98 -12.28 2.69
C ILE A 211 14.90 -11.51 3.45
N TYR A 212 13.67 -11.95 3.34
CA TYR A 212 12.56 -11.55 4.21
C TYR A 212 12.47 -12.58 5.33
N LEU A 213 12.75 -12.17 6.55
CA LEU A 213 12.66 -13.01 7.74
C LEU A 213 11.47 -12.63 8.58
N GLN A 214 10.56 -13.56 8.81
CA GLN A 214 9.53 -13.37 9.82
C GLN A 214 10.13 -13.66 11.19
N MET A 215 10.08 -12.66 12.05
CA MET A 215 10.61 -12.73 13.41
C MET A 215 9.55 -13.28 14.37
N GLY A 216 9.99 -13.70 15.57
CA GLY A 216 9.10 -14.29 16.58
C GLY A 216 8.04 -13.32 17.14
N ASP A 217 8.22 -12.01 16.97
CA ASP A 217 7.26 -10.97 17.34
C ASP A 217 6.23 -10.67 16.22
N GLY A 218 6.33 -11.41 15.08
CA GLY A 218 5.46 -11.23 13.92
C GLY A 218 5.93 -10.20 12.92
N THR A 219 7.00 -9.43 13.20
CA THR A 219 7.57 -8.49 12.25
C THR A 219 8.32 -9.19 11.13
N VAL A 220 8.48 -8.53 9.99
CA VAL A 220 9.25 -9.05 8.85
C VAL A 220 10.42 -8.12 8.58
N ASP A 221 11.62 -8.63 8.78
CA ASP A 221 12.87 -7.92 8.50
C ASP A 221 13.36 -8.20 7.08
N LEU A 222 13.88 -7.17 6.42
CA LEU A 222 14.54 -7.26 5.12
C LEU A 222 16.04 -7.10 5.29
N ILE A 223 16.78 -8.20 5.10
CA ILE A 223 18.22 -8.25 5.37
C ILE A 223 18.98 -8.66 4.10
N PRO A 224 20.05 -7.94 3.70
CA PRO A 224 20.94 -8.39 2.65
C PRO A 224 21.59 -9.70 3.02
N VAL A 225 21.77 -10.60 2.05
CA VAL A 225 22.40 -11.90 2.29
C VAL A 225 23.44 -12.24 1.25
N THR A 226 24.42 -13.04 1.68
CA THR A 226 25.45 -13.62 0.81
C THR A 226 25.47 -15.14 0.96
N PRO A 227 25.98 -15.88 -0.05
CA PRO A 227 26.15 -17.33 0.05
C PRO A 227 26.98 -17.72 1.25
N GLY A 228 26.58 -18.77 1.95
CA GLY A 228 27.33 -19.37 3.03
C GLY A 228 28.29 -20.49 2.54
N SER A 229 28.81 -21.27 3.48
CA SER A 229 29.75 -22.39 3.22
C SER A 229 29.09 -23.62 2.57
N ALA A 230 27.78 -23.73 2.61
CA ALA A 230 26.98 -24.77 1.97
C ALA A 230 25.78 -24.14 1.25
N LYS A 231 25.18 -24.87 0.30
CA LYS A 231 24.06 -24.34 -0.51
C LYS A 231 22.84 -23.94 0.32
N ASN A 232 22.60 -24.61 1.43
CA ASN A 232 21.52 -24.29 2.35
C ASN A 232 21.93 -23.32 3.47
N LYS A 233 23.12 -22.71 3.38
CA LYS A 233 23.57 -21.71 4.36
C LYS A 233 23.65 -20.34 3.71
N VAL A 234 23.15 -19.34 4.42
CA VAL A 234 23.25 -17.94 4.04
C VAL A 234 23.86 -17.11 5.16
N VAL A 235 24.58 -16.08 4.80
CA VAL A 235 25.19 -15.16 5.75
C VAL A 235 24.44 -13.83 5.68
N LEU A 236 23.92 -13.38 6.81
CA LEU A 236 23.23 -12.11 6.94
C LEU A 236 24.22 -10.95 6.82
N GLY A 237 23.90 -9.97 5.99
CA GLY A 237 24.56 -8.67 5.96
C GLY A 237 24.15 -7.84 7.19
N ARG A 238 25.05 -7.03 7.71
CA ARG A 238 24.75 -6.05 8.75
C ARG A 238 24.20 -4.76 8.13
#